data_1e1bcbfe5757e1d4d558ec79cdbd6927
#
_entry.id   1e1bcbfe5757e1d4d558ec79cdbd6927
#
_cell.length_a   1.000
_cell.length_b   1.000
_cell.length_c   1.000
_cell.angle_alpha   90.00
_cell.angle_beta   90.00
_cell.angle_gamma   90.00
#
_symmetry.space_group_name_H-M   'P 1'
#
loop_
_entity.id
_entity.type
_entity.pdbx_description
1 polymer ?
#
loop_
_entity_poly.entity_id
_entity_poly.type
_entity_poly.pdbx_seq_one_letter_code
_entity_poly.pdbx_strand_id
1 'polypeptide(L)'
;YKITGDNVNCRSGPGTSYSVKRSFKKGTDVTLSCQTTGENVLGTSIWDKTSYGCYVSDYYVKTGSSGFVVKKCGTCGAPKSNAATVNLISDFEGFRANIYKDAAGYPTVGYGHLCSNSRCTDVPYSIPLSKANGKNLLATDMTKFEKCITAMVSSSVTLNKNQYGALVSWAFNMGCGATKTSTLIKRLNQGQNVNTVLSTELPKWVYAGGKKLNGLVRRRNAEIALAKKKTTEKALPNKC
;
A
#
# COMPACT_ATOMS: atom_id res chain seq x y z
N TYR A 1 -25.57 11.57 11.51
CA TYR A 1 -26.69 11.16 10.66
C TYR A 1 -27.67 10.28 11.44
N LYS A 2 -28.96 10.33 11.12
CA LYS A 2 -29.98 9.56 11.85
C LYS A 2 -30.31 8.25 11.15
N ILE A 3 -30.48 7.19 11.93
CA ILE A 3 -31.00 5.90 11.46
C ILE A 3 -32.50 6.03 11.22
N THR A 4 -32.99 5.53 10.08
CA THR A 4 -34.37 5.68 9.62
C THR A 4 -35.28 4.46 9.90
N GLY A 5 -34.68 3.28 10.11
CA GLY A 5 -35.39 2.03 10.39
C GLY A 5 -35.21 1.54 11.83
N ASP A 6 -36.11 0.66 12.27
CA ASP A 6 -35.98 -0.05 13.54
C ASP A 6 -35.12 -1.30 13.39
N ASN A 7 -34.30 -1.60 14.43
CA ASN A 7 -33.41 -2.78 14.48
C ASN A 7 -32.47 -2.90 13.26
N VAL A 8 -31.97 -1.76 12.78
CA VAL A 8 -31.07 -1.74 11.62
C VAL A 8 -29.74 -2.38 11.98
N ASN A 9 -29.41 -3.46 11.28
CA ASN A 9 -28.19 -4.23 11.51
C ASN A 9 -26.94 -3.49 11.03
N CYS A 10 -25.98 -3.35 11.95
CA CYS A 10 -24.63 -2.90 11.66
C CYS A 10 -23.67 -4.10 11.59
N ARG A 11 -23.09 -4.34 10.42
CA ARG A 11 -22.42 -5.60 10.07
C ARG A 11 -20.91 -5.46 10.00
N SER A 12 -20.21 -6.59 10.01
CA SER A 12 -18.73 -6.60 9.93
C SER A 12 -18.18 -6.18 8.57
N GLY A 13 -19.03 -6.14 7.53
CA GLY A 13 -18.69 -5.76 6.16
C GLY A 13 -19.90 -5.23 5.40
N PRO A 14 -19.68 -4.74 4.15
CA PRO A 14 -20.71 -4.08 3.34
C PRO A 14 -21.60 -5.07 2.58
N GLY A 15 -22.41 -5.82 3.30
CA GLY A 15 -23.36 -6.79 2.72
C GLY A 15 -24.16 -7.55 3.78
N THR A 16 -25.27 -8.14 3.39
CA THR A 16 -26.20 -8.84 4.28
C THR A 16 -25.67 -10.19 4.76
N SER A 17 -24.73 -10.79 4.04
CA SER A 17 -24.02 -12.02 4.42
C SER A 17 -23.00 -11.84 5.54
N TYR A 18 -22.56 -10.60 5.83
CA TYR A 18 -21.63 -10.33 6.92
C TYR A 18 -22.30 -10.38 8.29
N SER A 19 -21.57 -10.87 9.29
CA SER A 19 -22.07 -11.02 10.66
C SER A 19 -22.52 -9.68 11.26
N VAL A 20 -23.63 -9.70 12.00
CA VAL A 20 -24.15 -8.54 12.73
C VAL A 20 -23.27 -8.29 13.94
N LYS A 21 -22.73 -7.08 14.07
CA LYS A 21 -21.94 -6.63 15.23
C LYS A 21 -22.80 -5.92 16.27
N ARG A 22 -23.82 -5.21 15.82
CA ARG A 22 -24.82 -4.52 16.64
C ARG A 22 -26.03 -4.14 15.81
N SER A 23 -27.11 -3.68 16.46
CA SER A 23 -28.28 -3.10 15.79
C SER A 23 -28.55 -1.71 16.34
N PHE A 24 -29.14 -0.85 15.52
CA PHE A 24 -29.53 0.51 15.88
C PHE A 24 -31.05 0.65 15.84
N LYS A 25 -31.59 1.39 16.81
CA LYS A 25 -33.00 1.80 16.82
C LYS A 25 -33.20 3.00 15.89
N LYS A 26 -34.40 3.16 15.37
CA LYS A 26 -34.81 4.35 14.63
C LYS A 26 -34.53 5.62 15.41
N GLY A 27 -34.02 6.65 14.71
CA GLY A 27 -33.63 7.92 15.32
C GLY A 27 -32.26 7.96 15.98
N THR A 28 -31.56 6.81 16.09
CA THR A 28 -30.19 6.79 16.62
C THR A 28 -29.28 7.66 15.77
N ASP A 29 -28.49 8.52 16.39
CA ASP A 29 -27.45 9.28 15.71
C ASP A 29 -26.19 8.44 15.53
N VAL A 30 -25.69 8.42 14.31
CA VAL A 30 -24.44 7.74 13.94
C VAL A 30 -23.48 8.69 13.24
N THR A 31 -22.21 8.61 13.59
CA THR A 31 -21.14 9.30 12.87
C THR A 31 -20.58 8.36 11.82
N LEU A 32 -20.50 8.84 10.57
CA LEU A 32 -19.93 8.08 9.46
C LEU A 32 -18.43 8.35 9.35
N SER A 33 -17.64 7.29 9.37
CA SER A 33 -16.18 7.37 9.19
C SER A 33 -15.81 7.43 7.71
N CYS A 34 -16.53 6.64 6.89
CA CYS A 34 -16.35 6.54 5.44
C CYS A 34 -17.51 5.78 4.82
N GLN A 35 -17.65 5.82 3.49
CA GLN A 35 -18.65 5.06 2.72
C GLN A 35 -17.98 4.15 1.69
N THR A 36 -18.61 3.01 1.35
CA THR A 36 -18.11 2.07 0.35
C THR A 36 -19.27 1.49 -0.46
N THR A 37 -18.96 0.91 -1.61
CA THR A 37 -19.92 0.09 -2.35
C THR A 37 -19.89 -1.34 -1.83
N GLY A 38 -21.06 -1.98 -1.79
CA GLY A 38 -21.23 -3.36 -1.38
C GLY A 38 -22.48 -3.96 -2.01
N GLU A 39 -23.12 -4.92 -1.31
CA GLU A 39 -24.37 -5.56 -1.75
C GLU A 39 -25.49 -4.52 -1.93
N ASN A 40 -26.30 -4.67 -2.99
CA ASN A 40 -27.45 -3.81 -3.20
C ASN A 40 -28.55 -4.11 -2.17
N VAL A 41 -28.97 -3.09 -1.43
CA VAL A 41 -30.05 -3.17 -0.45
C VAL A 41 -31.10 -2.10 -0.81
N LEU A 42 -32.27 -2.54 -1.24
CA LEU A 42 -33.41 -1.67 -1.54
C LEU A 42 -33.07 -0.50 -2.48
N GLY A 43 -32.25 -0.79 -3.50
CA GLY A 43 -31.90 0.18 -4.54
C GLY A 43 -30.60 0.94 -4.34
N THR A 44 -29.92 0.84 -3.17
CA THR A 44 -28.59 1.42 -2.97
C THR A 44 -27.53 0.34 -2.76
N SER A 45 -26.35 0.55 -3.35
CA SER A 45 -25.16 -0.25 -3.07
C SER A 45 -24.18 0.45 -2.12
N ILE A 46 -24.55 1.62 -1.59
CA ILE A 46 -23.72 2.37 -0.66
C ILE A 46 -23.88 1.81 0.76
N TRP A 47 -22.76 1.62 1.42
CA TRP A 47 -22.66 1.16 2.81
C TRP A 47 -21.85 2.14 3.64
N ASP A 48 -22.41 2.53 4.77
CA ASP A 48 -21.89 3.52 5.70
C ASP A 48 -21.09 2.83 6.81
N LYS A 49 -19.80 3.07 6.86
CA LYS A 49 -18.99 2.63 7.99
C LYS A 49 -19.15 3.65 9.13
N THR A 50 -19.76 3.20 10.22
CA THR A 50 -19.94 4.02 11.40
C THR A 50 -18.67 4.12 12.25
N SER A 51 -18.61 5.12 13.15
CA SER A 51 -17.56 5.23 14.18
C SER A 51 -17.47 4.01 15.12
N TYR A 52 -18.50 3.17 15.14
CA TYR A 52 -18.52 1.89 15.86
C TYR A 52 -17.78 0.75 15.13
N GLY A 53 -17.18 1.03 13.96
CA GLY A 53 -16.39 0.05 13.21
C GLY A 53 -17.21 -1.02 12.50
N CYS A 54 -18.50 -0.79 12.27
CA CYS A 54 -19.41 -1.67 11.52
C CYS A 54 -20.12 -0.90 10.41
N TYR A 55 -20.70 -1.64 9.45
CA TYR A 55 -21.31 -1.11 8.25
C TYR A 55 -22.84 -1.21 8.28
N VAL A 56 -23.51 -0.13 7.89
CA VAL A 56 -24.95 -0.04 7.71
C VAL A 56 -25.22 0.30 6.24
N SER A 57 -26.29 -0.27 5.64
CA SER A 57 -26.71 0.18 4.31
C SER A 57 -27.14 1.64 4.37
N ASP A 58 -26.69 2.46 3.43
CA ASP A 58 -27.05 3.89 3.30
C ASP A 58 -28.57 4.09 3.19
N TYR A 59 -29.30 3.09 2.70
CA TYR A 59 -30.76 3.09 2.69
C TYR A 59 -31.36 3.42 4.07
N TYR A 60 -30.74 2.95 5.13
CA TYR A 60 -31.18 3.15 6.51
C TYR A 60 -30.53 4.34 7.23
N VAL A 61 -29.77 5.17 6.52
CA VAL A 61 -29.10 6.34 7.08
C VAL A 61 -29.57 7.60 6.36
N LYS A 62 -30.07 8.59 7.12
CA LYS A 62 -30.55 9.85 6.54
C LYS A 62 -29.36 10.74 6.15
N THR A 63 -28.70 10.40 5.05
CA THR A 63 -27.57 11.15 4.50
C THR A 63 -28.01 12.36 3.70
N GLY A 64 -29.22 12.30 3.12
CA GLY A 64 -29.77 13.37 2.26
C GLY A 64 -29.21 13.35 0.82
N SER A 65 -28.49 12.32 0.43
CA SER A 65 -27.90 12.17 -0.90
C SER A 65 -27.97 10.72 -1.37
N SER A 66 -28.07 10.52 -2.67
CA SER A 66 -27.92 9.19 -3.31
C SER A 66 -26.47 8.83 -3.64
N GLY A 67 -25.52 9.72 -3.33
CA GLY A 67 -24.08 9.54 -3.53
C GLY A 67 -23.32 9.52 -2.22
N PHE A 68 -21.98 9.42 -2.30
CA PHE A 68 -21.13 9.51 -1.12
C PHE A 68 -21.18 10.90 -0.49
N VAL A 69 -21.45 10.98 0.82
CA VAL A 69 -21.46 12.23 1.62
C VAL A 69 -20.24 12.37 2.52
N VAL A 70 -19.47 11.28 2.68
CA VAL A 70 -18.18 11.26 3.36
C VAL A 70 -17.16 10.55 2.48
N LYS A 71 -15.88 10.61 2.85
CA LYS A 71 -14.80 9.96 2.09
C LYS A 71 -15.10 8.49 1.82
N LYS A 72 -14.64 7.98 0.67
CA LYS A 72 -14.74 6.55 0.34
C LYS A 72 -13.93 5.70 1.31
N CYS A 73 -14.54 4.61 1.85
CA CYS A 73 -13.82 3.64 2.67
C CYS A 73 -12.74 2.92 1.84
N GLY A 74 -11.64 2.59 2.46
CA GLY A 74 -10.66 1.73 1.84
C GLY A 74 -9.69 2.41 0.89
N THR A 75 -9.51 3.74 1.02
CA THR A 75 -8.26 4.34 0.61
C THR A 75 -7.57 4.98 1.79
N CYS A 76 -7.24 4.19 2.80
CA CYS A 76 -6.01 4.51 3.49
C CYS A 76 -4.96 4.52 2.41
N GLY A 77 -4.36 5.67 2.14
CA GLY A 77 -3.22 5.71 1.24
C GLY A 77 -2.23 4.63 1.68
N ALA A 78 -1.54 4.03 0.74
CA ALA A 78 -0.52 3.05 1.09
C ALA A 78 0.39 3.60 2.20
N PRO A 79 0.75 2.81 3.21
CA PRO A 79 1.66 3.26 4.25
C PRO A 79 2.97 3.74 3.62
N LYS A 80 3.50 4.85 4.07
CA LYS A 80 4.82 5.30 3.62
C LYS A 80 5.92 4.41 4.20
N SER A 81 6.88 4.08 3.35
CA SER A 81 8.09 3.38 3.75
C SER A 81 8.90 4.22 4.76
N ASN A 82 9.55 3.56 5.68
CA ASN A 82 10.41 4.24 6.66
C ASN A 82 11.79 4.59 6.08
N ALA A 83 12.56 5.38 6.82
CA ALA A 83 13.91 5.81 6.41
C ALA A 83 14.85 4.62 6.15
N ALA A 84 14.68 3.50 6.88
CA ALA A 84 15.50 2.30 6.67
C ALA A 84 15.28 1.71 5.28
N THR A 85 14.03 1.71 4.79
CA THR A 85 13.69 1.27 3.43
C THR A 85 14.25 2.20 2.36
N VAL A 86 14.10 3.53 2.55
CA VAL A 86 14.65 4.53 1.62
C VAL A 86 16.17 4.39 1.52
N ASN A 87 16.85 4.22 2.65
CA ASN A 87 18.30 4.02 2.68
C ASN A 87 18.70 2.73 1.94
N LEU A 88 18.02 1.61 2.22
CA LEU A 88 18.30 0.35 1.54
C LEU A 88 18.18 0.50 0.02
N ILE A 89 17.11 1.09 -0.49
CA ILE A 89 16.94 1.26 -1.94
C ILE A 89 18.01 2.20 -2.49
N SER A 90 18.26 3.35 -1.83
CA SER A 90 19.25 4.32 -2.29
C SER A 90 20.68 3.74 -2.38
N ASP A 91 21.01 2.77 -1.50
CA ASP A 91 22.34 2.10 -1.51
C ASP A 91 22.52 1.17 -2.73
N PHE A 92 21.43 0.67 -3.31
CA PHE A 92 21.46 -0.19 -4.50
C PHE A 92 21.33 0.59 -5.82
N GLU A 93 20.61 1.72 -5.83
CA GLU A 93 20.36 2.48 -7.07
C GLU A 93 21.53 3.41 -7.45
N GLY A 94 22.34 3.82 -6.48
CA GLY A 94 23.40 4.81 -6.71
C GLY A 94 22.84 6.23 -6.88
N PHE A 95 23.67 7.25 -6.61
CA PHE A 95 23.26 8.66 -6.65
C PHE A 95 23.96 9.42 -7.78
N ARG A 96 23.17 10.16 -8.58
CA ARG A 96 23.67 11.14 -9.55
C ARG A 96 23.00 12.48 -9.33
N ALA A 97 23.81 13.51 -9.00
CA ALA A 97 23.31 14.85 -8.71
C ALA A 97 22.76 15.56 -9.94
N ASN A 98 23.37 15.34 -11.09
CA ASN A 98 23.03 15.95 -12.37
C ASN A 98 22.17 15.04 -13.23
N ILE A 99 21.45 15.62 -14.19
CA ILE A 99 20.70 14.89 -15.21
C ILE A 99 21.66 14.06 -16.06
N TYR A 100 21.31 12.82 -16.31
CA TYR A 100 22.02 11.91 -17.20
C TYR A 100 21.03 11.15 -18.07
N LYS A 101 21.51 10.47 -19.10
CA LYS A 101 20.71 9.51 -19.87
C LYS A 101 20.91 8.13 -19.30
N ASP A 102 19.81 7.43 -19.02
CA ASP A 102 19.86 6.01 -18.62
C ASP A 102 20.27 5.10 -19.80
N ALA A 103 20.33 3.79 -19.62
CA ALA A 103 20.69 2.83 -20.65
C ALA A 103 19.71 2.82 -21.86
N ALA A 104 18.47 3.29 -21.66
CA ALA A 104 17.47 3.41 -22.70
C ALA A 104 17.45 4.82 -23.34
N GLY A 105 18.31 5.73 -22.90
CA GLY A 105 18.45 7.10 -23.43
C GLY A 105 17.51 8.11 -22.77
N TYR A 106 16.76 7.75 -21.73
CA TYR A 106 15.83 8.65 -21.04
C TYR A 106 16.54 9.56 -20.02
N PRO A 107 16.11 10.85 -19.90
CA PRO A 107 16.66 11.76 -18.91
C PRO A 107 16.31 11.27 -17.50
N THR A 108 17.31 11.16 -16.66
CA THR A 108 17.22 10.55 -15.32
C THR A 108 18.05 11.37 -14.34
N VAL A 109 17.67 11.43 -13.07
CA VAL A 109 18.40 12.14 -12.02
C VAL A 109 18.24 11.47 -10.64
N GLY A 110 19.11 11.78 -9.70
CA GLY A 110 19.01 11.31 -8.31
C GLY A 110 19.32 9.82 -8.18
N TYR A 111 18.39 9.08 -7.62
CA TYR A 111 18.44 7.62 -7.45
C TYR A 111 17.62 6.89 -8.51
N GLY A 112 17.72 7.33 -9.77
CA GLY A 112 17.03 6.70 -10.88
C GLY A 112 15.65 7.28 -11.18
N HIS A 113 15.35 8.51 -10.76
CA HIS A 113 14.12 9.21 -11.12
C HIS A 113 14.09 9.46 -12.63
N LEU A 114 13.11 8.89 -13.31
CA LEU A 114 12.87 9.09 -14.73
C LEU A 114 12.13 10.42 -14.94
N CYS A 115 12.80 11.37 -15.54
CA CYS A 115 12.25 12.71 -15.76
C CYS A 115 11.21 12.74 -16.89
N SER A 116 10.20 13.59 -16.75
CA SER A 116 9.17 13.79 -17.78
C SER A 116 9.69 14.44 -19.07
N ASN A 117 10.83 15.14 -19.00
CA ASN A 117 11.48 15.79 -20.12
C ASN A 117 13.00 15.96 -19.87
N SER A 118 13.73 16.42 -20.89
CA SER A 118 15.19 16.56 -20.84
C SER A 118 15.72 17.54 -19.78
N ARG A 119 14.88 18.43 -19.27
CA ARG A 119 15.22 19.42 -18.24
C ARG A 119 14.73 19.01 -16.83
N CYS A 120 14.07 17.86 -16.70
CA CYS A 120 13.52 17.35 -15.44
C CYS A 120 12.64 18.39 -14.69
N THR A 121 11.74 19.05 -15.41
CA THR A 121 10.87 20.10 -14.83
C THR A 121 9.82 19.56 -13.84
N ASP A 122 9.65 18.27 -13.76
CA ASP A 122 8.82 17.55 -12.78
C ASP A 122 9.51 17.34 -11.44
N VAL A 123 10.82 17.60 -11.36
CA VAL A 123 11.58 17.50 -10.10
C VAL A 123 11.44 18.79 -9.29
N PRO A 124 10.87 18.76 -8.06
CA PRO A 124 10.59 19.96 -7.27
C PRO A 124 11.81 20.50 -6.52
N TYR A 125 13.01 20.15 -6.97
CA TYR A 125 14.28 20.55 -6.34
C TYR A 125 15.26 21.10 -7.37
N SER A 126 16.13 22.02 -6.95
CA SER A 126 17.22 22.50 -7.80
C SER A 126 18.18 21.40 -8.18
N ILE A 127 18.59 21.37 -9.44
CA ILE A 127 19.64 20.49 -9.97
C ILE A 127 20.92 21.33 -10.13
N PRO A 128 22.05 20.85 -9.60
CA PRO A 128 22.37 19.53 -9.05
C PRO A 128 21.64 19.20 -7.73
N LEU A 129 21.10 17.97 -7.64
CA LEU A 129 20.43 17.51 -6.43
C LEU A 129 21.42 17.32 -5.26
N SER A 130 21.01 17.71 -4.07
CA SER A 130 21.62 17.18 -2.85
C SER A 130 21.22 15.72 -2.62
N LYS A 131 22.02 14.93 -1.90
CA LYS A 131 21.65 13.56 -1.52
C LYS A 131 20.34 13.51 -0.73
N ALA A 132 20.07 14.52 0.11
CA ALA A 132 18.82 14.62 0.87
C ALA A 132 17.61 14.79 -0.05
N ASN A 133 17.68 15.74 -0.99
CA ASN A 133 16.63 15.94 -1.98
C ASN A 133 16.45 14.73 -2.91
N GLY A 134 17.54 14.06 -3.28
CA GLY A 134 17.51 12.80 -4.02
C GLY A 134 16.74 11.70 -3.26
N LYS A 135 16.94 11.56 -1.93
CA LYS A 135 16.17 10.61 -1.11
C LYS A 135 14.70 11.00 -0.98
N ASN A 136 14.38 12.29 -0.89
CA ASN A 136 12.99 12.75 -0.88
C ASN A 136 12.30 12.45 -2.22
N LEU A 137 12.99 12.64 -3.33
CA LEU A 137 12.50 12.29 -4.67
C LEU A 137 12.29 10.78 -4.79
N LEU A 138 13.26 9.97 -4.36
CA LEU A 138 13.13 8.51 -4.29
C LEU A 138 11.91 8.08 -3.46
N ALA A 139 11.69 8.69 -2.30
CA ALA A 139 10.52 8.39 -1.46
C ALA A 139 9.19 8.72 -2.18
N THR A 140 9.18 9.71 -3.05
CA THR A 140 8.03 10.01 -3.92
C THR A 140 7.83 8.92 -4.97
N ASP A 141 8.88 8.50 -5.65
CA ASP A 141 8.86 7.43 -6.66
C ASP A 141 8.44 6.08 -6.08
N MET A 142 8.83 5.79 -4.84
CA MET A 142 8.43 4.60 -4.12
C MET A 142 6.91 4.50 -3.89
N THR A 143 6.17 5.61 -3.95
CA THR A 143 4.71 5.64 -3.73
C THR A 143 3.95 4.67 -4.65
N LYS A 144 4.39 4.50 -5.88
CA LYS A 144 3.83 3.54 -6.84
C LYS A 144 3.92 2.10 -6.30
N PHE A 145 5.06 1.74 -5.74
CA PHE A 145 5.34 0.39 -5.24
C PHE A 145 4.70 0.15 -3.87
N GLU A 146 4.62 1.19 -3.03
CA GLU A 146 3.86 1.17 -1.78
C GLU A 146 2.38 0.86 -2.05
N LYS A 147 1.77 1.55 -3.03
CA LYS A 147 0.39 1.30 -3.46
C LYS A 147 0.21 -0.13 -3.98
N CYS A 148 1.14 -0.61 -4.80
CA CYS A 148 1.02 -1.94 -5.39
C CYS A 148 1.18 -3.06 -4.34
N ILE A 149 2.11 -2.98 -3.41
CA ILE A 149 2.25 -3.95 -2.30
C ILE A 149 1.00 -3.92 -1.41
N THR A 150 0.51 -2.73 -1.06
CA THR A 150 -0.71 -2.59 -0.24
C THR A 150 -1.93 -3.22 -0.91
N ALA A 151 -2.04 -3.13 -2.24
CA ALA A 151 -3.15 -3.72 -2.99
C ALA A 151 -3.04 -5.24 -3.18
N MET A 152 -1.82 -5.80 -3.15
CA MET A 152 -1.58 -7.24 -3.33
C MET A 152 -1.74 -8.06 -2.06
N VAL A 153 -1.41 -7.45 -0.93
CA VAL A 153 -1.39 -8.13 0.38
C VAL A 153 -2.79 -8.09 0.99
N SER A 154 -3.30 -9.27 1.38
CA SER A 154 -4.62 -9.41 2.02
C SER A 154 -4.69 -8.58 3.31
N SER A 155 -5.88 -8.04 3.60
CA SER A 155 -6.16 -7.33 4.84
C SER A 155 -5.99 -8.16 6.12
N SER A 156 -5.92 -9.48 5.99
CA SER A 156 -5.64 -10.41 7.09
C SER A 156 -4.15 -10.47 7.46
N VAL A 157 -3.25 -10.04 6.56
CA VAL A 157 -1.80 -10.11 6.77
C VAL A 157 -1.33 -8.90 7.57
N THR A 158 -0.64 -9.16 8.67
CA THR A 158 0.00 -8.10 9.47
C THR A 158 1.47 -7.97 9.11
N LEU A 159 1.87 -6.75 8.74
CA LEU A 159 3.26 -6.39 8.45
C LEU A 159 3.69 -5.22 9.33
N ASN A 160 4.90 -5.29 9.87
CA ASN A 160 5.56 -4.11 10.40
C ASN A 160 6.22 -3.28 9.27
N LYS A 161 6.70 -2.08 9.58
CA LYS A 161 7.32 -1.17 8.60
C LYS A 161 8.54 -1.76 7.89
N ASN A 162 9.33 -2.58 8.56
CA ASN A 162 10.52 -3.18 7.97
C ASN A 162 10.17 -4.34 7.03
N GLN A 163 9.20 -5.18 7.38
CA GLN A 163 8.69 -6.24 6.51
C GLN A 163 8.02 -5.66 5.27
N TYR A 164 7.20 -4.64 5.45
CA TYR A 164 6.58 -3.91 4.36
C TYR A 164 7.63 -3.25 3.46
N GLY A 165 8.64 -2.60 4.04
CA GLY A 165 9.74 -1.97 3.32
C GLY A 165 10.57 -2.95 2.48
N ALA A 166 10.81 -4.16 2.99
CA ALA A 166 11.48 -5.21 2.22
C ALA A 166 10.67 -5.60 0.97
N LEU A 167 9.35 -5.73 1.10
CA LEU A 167 8.45 -6.00 -0.03
C LEU A 167 8.42 -4.84 -1.02
N VAL A 168 8.40 -3.59 -0.55
CA VAL A 168 8.46 -2.39 -1.39
C VAL A 168 9.78 -2.33 -2.15
N SER A 169 10.93 -2.60 -1.51
CA SER A 169 12.23 -2.66 -2.17
C SER A 169 12.28 -3.74 -3.25
N TRP A 170 11.75 -4.93 -2.96
CA TRP A 170 11.66 -6.01 -3.93
C TRP A 170 10.77 -5.63 -5.12
N ALA A 171 9.58 -5.03 -4.87
CA ALA A 171 8.69 -4.56 -5.94
C ALA A 171 9.30 -3.42 -6.75
N PHE A 172 10.05 -2.51 -6.11
CA PHE A 172 10.79 -1.44 -6.78
C PHE A 172 11.78 -1.99 -7.81
N ASN A 173 12.49 -3.06 -7.45
CA ASN A 173 13.48 -3.71 -8.31
C ASN A 173 12.86 -4.60 -9.41
N MET A 174 11.81 -5.38 -9.07
CA MET A 174 11.25 -6.43 -9.96
C MET A 174 10.01 -5.97 -10.73
N GLY A 175 9.42 -4.83 -10.34
CA GLY A 175 8.16 -4.34 -10.89
C GLY A 175 6.92 -4.98 -10.25
N CYS A 176 5.84 -4.21 -10.22
CA CYS A 176 4.56 -4.63 -9.62
C CYS A 176 3.90 -5.82 -10.33
N GLY A 177 4.08 -5.95 -11.65
CA GLY A 177 3.51 -7.06 -12.44
C GLY A 177 4.05 -8.41 -12.01
N ALA A 178 5.37 -8.55 -11.97
CA ALA A 178 6.04 -9.78 -11.57
C ALA A 178 5.77 -10.14 -10.11
N THR A 179 5.73 -9.15 -9.22
CA THR A 179 5.47 -9.38 -7.79
C THR A 179 4.05 -9.86 -7.53
N LYS A 180 3.05 -9.33 -8.23
CA LYS A 180 1.63 -9.64 -8.04
C LYS A 180 1.31 -11.13 -8.17
N THR A 181 1.90 -11.82 -9.13
CA THR A 181 1.63 -13.24 -9.43
C THR A 181 2.56 -14.20 -8.70
N SER A 182 3.47 -13.69 -7.88
CA SER A 182 4.51 -14.46 -7.21
C SER A 182 3.99 -15.44 -6.16
N THR A 183 4.72 -16.54 -5.99
CA THR A 183 4.51 -17.47 -4.86
C THR A 183 4.68 -16.77 -3.52
N LEU A 184 5.55 -15.77 -3.42
CA LEU A 184 5.75 -14.98 -2.20
C LEU A 184 4.45 -14.35 -1.74
N ILE A 185 3.78 -13.59 -2.60
CA ILE A 185 2.49 -12.92 -2.27
C ILE A 185 1.39 -13.96 -1.97
N LYS A 186 1.32 -15.06 -2.74
CA LYS A 186 0.35 -16.14 -2.47
C LYS A 186 0.53 -16.73 -1.07
N ARG A 187 1.76 -17.04 -0.66
CA ARG A 187 2.07 -17.61 0.65
C ARG A 187 1.77 -16.64 1.81
N LEU A 188 2.07 -15.34 1.63
CA LEU A 188 1.69 -14.31 2.60
C LEU A 188 0.18 -14.24 2.78
N ASN A 189 -0.59 -14.24 1.69
CA ASN A 189 -2.05 -14.17 1.71
C ASN A 189 -2.71 -15.44 2.26
N GLN A 190 -2.00 -16.56 2.29
CA GLN A 190 -2.39 -17.79 2.99
C GLN A 190 -2.10 -17.75 4.49
N GLY A 191 -1.61 -16.64 5.04
CA GLY A 191 -1.32 -16.47 6.45
C GLY A 191 -0.03 -17.14 6.94
N GLN A 192 0.87 -17.53 6.04
CA GLN A 192 2.15 -18.12 6.44
C GLN A 192 3.05 -17.07 7.12
N ASN A 193 3.96 -17.51 7.99
CA ASN A 193 4.85 -16.60 8.72
C ASN A 193 5.66 -15.72 7.77
N VAL A 194 5.55 -14.39 7.94
CA VAL A 194 6.13 -13.39 7.06
C VAL A 194 7.65 -13.56 6.91
N ASN A 195 8.37 -13.68 8.01
CA ASN A 195 9.83 -13.79 7.97
C ASN A 195 10.29 -15.10 7.30
N THR A 196 9.56 -16.19 7.51
CA THR A 196 9.81 -17.46 6.83
C THR A 196 9.59 -17.32 5.32
N VAL A 197 8.44 -16.74 4.92
CA VAL A 197 8.13 -16.54 3.49
C VAL A 197 9.19 -15.66 2.83
N LEU A 198 9.54 -14.51 3.41
CA LEU A 198 10.57 -13.64 2.85
C LEU A 198 11.92 -14.33 2.73
N SER A 199 12.34 -15.08 3.77
CA SER A 199 13.62 -15.78 3.78
C SER A 199 13.71 -16.92 2.75
N THR A 200 12.59 -17.54 2.38
CA THR A 200 12.56 -18.66 1.42
C THR A 200 12.23 -18.24 -0.01
N GLU A 201 11.48 -17.16 -0.20
CA GLU A 201 11.03 -16.76 -1.54
C GLU A 201 11.92 -15.68 -2.16
N LEU A 202 12.42 -14.70 -1.41
CA LEU A 202 13.28 -13.65 -1.96
C LEU A 202 14.56 -14.19 -2.63
N PRO A 203 15.26 -15.22 -2.08
CA PRO A 203 16.45 -15.77 -2.75
C PRO A 203 16.22 -16.34 -4.13
N LYS A 204 14.97 -16.62 -4.53
CA LYS A 204 14.63 -17.08 -5.88
C LYS A 204 14.67 -15.97 -6.92
N TRP A 205 14.68 -14.69 -6.51
CA TRP A 205 14.66 -13.50 -7.37
C TRP A 205 16.06 -12.91 -7.61
N VAL A 206 16.99 -13.75 -8.01
CA VAL A 206 18.41 -13.41 -8.19
C VAL A 206 18.93 -13.64 -9.62
N TYR A 207 18.02 -13.92 -10.56
CA TYR A 207 18.36 -14.19 -11.94
C TYR A 207 17.87 -13.08 -12.87
N ALA A 208 18.69 -12.72 -13.87
CA ALA A 208 18.29 -11.91 -15.01
C ALA A 208 18.97 -12.47 -16.28
N GLY A 209 18.21 -12.57 -17.38
CA GLY A 209 18.71 -13.19 -18.62
C GLY A 209 19.22 -14.63 -18.42
N GLY A 210 18.60 -15.41 -17.52
CA GLY A 210 19.01 -16.78 -17.20
C GLY A 210 20.27 -16.90 -16.33
N LYS A 211 20.92 -15.79 -15.97
CA LYS A 211 22.16 -15.78 -15.18
C LYS A 211 21.91 -15.29 -13.77
N LYS A 212 22.53 -15.94 -12.78
CA LYS A 212 22.52 -15.48 -11.39
C LYS A 212 23.42 -14.25 -11.24
N LEU A 213 22.88 -13.17 -10.68
CA LEU A 213 23.60 -11.91 -10.51
C LEU A 213 23.92 -11.65 -9.03
N ASN A 214 25.20 -11.48 -8.72
CA ASN A 214 25.64 -11.21 -7.34
C ASN A 214 25.04 -9.94 -6.74
N GLY A 215 24.77 -8.90 -7.54
CA GLY A 215 24.08 -7.69 -7.12
C GLY A 215 22.66 -7.99 -6.62
N LEU A 216 21.91 -8.85 -7.31
CA LEU A 216 20.58 -9.28 -6.88
C LEU A 216 20.64 -10.15 -5.63
N VAL A 217 21.63 -11.05 -5.52
CA VAL A 217 21.84 -11.85 -4.30
C VAL A 217 22.04 -10.92 -3.09
N ARG A 218 22.96 -9.94 -3.22
CA ARG A 218 23.20 -8.95 -2.18
C ARG A 218 21.93 -8.17 -1.82
N ARG A 219 21.14 -7.74 -2.80
CA ARG A 219 19.89 -7.01 -2.57
C ARG A 219 18.86 -7.85 -1.82
N ARG A 220 18.61 -9.09 -2.23
CA ARG A 220 17.68 -10.01 -1.53
C ARG A 220 18.11 -10.27 -0.08
N ASN A 221 19.41 -10.45 0.15
CA ASN A 221 19.93 -10.61 1.51
C ASN A 221 19.70 -9.36 2.37
N ALA A 222 19.90 -8.16 1.82
CA ALA A 222 19.66 -6.91 2.53
C ALA A 222 18.16 -6.69 2.84
N GLU A 223 17.26 -7.06 1.91
CA GLU A 223 15.80 -7.03 2.11
C GLU A 223 15.36 -7.99 3.23
N ILE A 224 15.90 -9.22 3.25
CA ILE A 224 15.65 -10.19 4.32
C ILE A 224 16.17 -9.67 5.67
N ALA A 225 17.36 -9.07 5.69
CA ALA A 225 17.94 -8.49 6.89
C ALA A 225 17.08 -7.34 7.44
N LEU A 226 16.58 -6.46 6.55
CA LEU A 226 15.66 -5.39 6.92
C LEU A 226 14.37 -5.97 7.53
N ALA A 227 13.76 -6.95 6.88
CA ALA A 227 12.51 -7.57 7.36
C ALA A 227 12.65 -8.20 8.76
N LYS A 228 13.81 -8.78 9.06
CA LYS A 228 14.11 -9.40 10.37
C LYS A 228 14.43 -8.37 11.46
N LYS A 229 14.77 -7.15 11.12
CA LYS A 229 15.04 -6.09 12.09
C LYS A 229 13.77 -5.73 12.84
N LYS A 230 13.79 -5.86 14.17
CA LYS A 230 12.63 -5.57 15.03
C LYS A 230 12.21 -4.10 14.92
N THR A 231 10.91 -3.86 14.87
CA THR A 231 10.26 -2.54 14.98
C THR A 231 8.84 -2.73 15.51
N THR A 232 8.37 -1.76 16.29
CA THR A 232 6.98 -1.68 16.78
C THR A 232 6.06 -0.96 15.79
N GLU A 233 6.62 -0.29 14.78
CA GLU A 233 5.87 0.44 13.78
C GLU A 233 5.10 -0.52 12.86
N LYS A 234 3.77 -0.42 12.87
CA LYS A 234 2.89 -1.21 12.01
C LYS A 234 2.76 -0.57 10.63
N ALA A 235 2.71 -1.39 9.59
CA ALA A 235 2.42 -0.96 8.22
C ALA A 235 1.06 -1.50 7.75
N LEU A 236 0.81 -2.79 7.81
CA LEU A 236 -0.44 -3.41 7.40
C LEU A 236 -1.02 -4.29 8.52
N PRO A 237 -2.36 -4.45 8.58
CA PRO A 237 -3.36 -3.72 7.81
C PRO A 237 -3.35 -2.23 8.17
N ASN A 238 -3.52 -1.38 7.15
CA ASN A 238 -3.57 0.06 7.38
C ASN A 238 -4.93 0.43 7.98
N LYS A 239 -4.92 0.91 9.22
CA LYS A 239 -6.13 1.35 9.91
C LYS A 239 -6.37 2.83 9.57
N CYS A 240 -7.47 3.12 8.90
CA CYS A 240 -7.99 4.47 8.73
C CYS A 240 -9.07 4.77 9.75
#